data_9aea9c50a9b262a7a17bef64eaf2afd4
#
_entry.id   9aea9c50a9b262a7a17bef64eaf2afd4
#
_cell.length_a   1.000
_cell.length_b   1.000
_cell.length_c   1.000
_cell.angle_alpha   90.00
_cell.angle_beta   90.00
_cell.angle_gamma   90.00
#
_symmetry.space_group_name_H-M   'P 1'
#
loop_
_entity.id
_entity.type
_entity.pdbx_description
1 polymer ?
#
loop_
_entity_poly.entity_id
_entity_poly.type
_entity_poly.pdbx_seq_one_letter_code
_entity_poly.pdbx_strand_id
1 'polypeptide(L)'
;MNADSRISPSIRADYLFMIEQAVRAPSGHNTQPWTLRLFPDHIDILPDFSRALPVVDPDHRELFVSLGCAAENLCIAAAHKGWLGKVSTAIDGIIHVELSRQDGIEAPHFEQIARRQTNRRCYNGSMIPDNTLALLKSIPIEPGIGIHLYQKGTQAFDDIAALVYEGNERQMGDPAFKAELRQWMRYNRKHQDETADGLSYAVFGAPNLPRFMAEFIIAHSLDAARQNRTDRRNIASASHFALFTTHDNRREQWVALGRTLQRFLLASTAAGIAHAYANQPNETPELAERMAQTLGITGEYPTILIRLGYAKASAYALRRPIEGLIVDEG
;
A
#
# COMPACT_ATOMS: atom_id res chain seq x y z
N MET A 1 24.89 -32.10 16.75
CA MET A 1 23.53 -32.57 16.98
C MET A 1 22.67 -31.94 15.90
N ASN A 2 22.48 -32.65 14.78
CA ASN A 2 21.60 -32.17 13.70
C ASN A 2 20.16 -32.51 14.11
N ALA A 3 19.46 -31.60 14.77
CA ALA A 3 18.03 -31.61 14.80
C ALA A 3 17.56 -31.32 13.36
N ASP A 4 16.71 -32.18 12.84
CA ASP A 4 16.14 -32.12 11.49
C ASP A 4 15.65 -30.66 11.21
N SER A 5 16.35 -29.93 10.36
CA SER A 5 16.10 -28.49 10.04
C SER A 5 14.87 -28.32 9.15
N ARG A 6 14.06 -29.38 8.95
CA ARG A 6 12.90 -29.37 8.08
C ARG A 6 11.65 -28.83 8.78
N ILE A 7 10.99 -27.92 8.11
CA ILE A 7 9.68 -27.40 8.54
C ILE A 7 8.68 -28.57 8.54
N SER A 8 8.00 -28.82 9.68
CA SER A 8 6.99 -29.89 9.74
C SER A 8 5.81 -29.58 8.81
N PRO A 9 5.12 -30.59 8.24
CA PRO A 9 3.99 -30.36 7.33
C PRO A 9 2.88 -29.47 7.91
N SER A 10 2.62 -29.57 9.22
CA SER A 10 1.61 -28.75 9.89
C SER A 10 2.04 -27.28 10.02
N ILE A 11 3.29 -27.02 10.36
CA ILE A 11 3.85 -25.67 10.42
C ILE A 11 3.88 -25.07 9.01
N ARG A 12 4.30 -25.84 8.02
CA ARG A 12 4.32 -25.41 6.62
C ARG A 12 2.93 -25.00 6.12
N ALA A 13 1.89 -25.73 6.48
CA ALA A 13 0.51 -25.38 6.13
C ALA A 13 0.07 -24.05 6.77
N ASP A 14 0.42 -23.80 8.04
CA ASP A 14 0.17 -22.51 8.69
C ASP A 14 0.94 -21.38 8.00
N TYR A 15 2.21 -21.61 7.63
CA TYR A 15 3.04 -20.61 6.95
C TYR A 15 2.50 -20.25 5.56
N LEU A 16 2.09 -21.23 4.77
CA LEU A 16 1.46 -20.98 3.47
C LEU A 16 0.18 -20.13 3.63
N PHE A 17 -0.66 -20.45 4.62
CA PHE A 17 -1.83 -19.64 4.94
C PHE A 17 -1.46 -18.19 5.29
N MET A 18 -0.42 -17.99 6.12
CA MET A 18 0.06 -16.64 6.49
C MET A 18 0.55 -15.87 5.26
N ILE A 19 1.30 -16.53 4.37
CA ILE A 19 1.82 -15.96 3.12
C ILE A 19 0.68 -15.57 2.18
N GLU A 20 -0.35 -16.39 2.03
CA GLU A 20 -1.54 -16.06 1.23
C GLU A 20 -2.21 -14.76 1.71
N GLN A 21 -2.18 -14.48 3.02
CA GLN A 21 -2.70 -13.24 3.55
C GLN A 21 -1.70 -12.07 3.40
N ALA A 22 -0.40 -12.32 3.59
CA ALA A 22 0.66 -11.34 3.43
C ALA A 22 0.64 -10.71 2.03
N VAL A 23 0.55 -11.52 0.98
CA VAL A 23 0.57 -11.07 -0.42
C VAL A 23 -0.66 -10.25 -0.83
N ARG A 24 -1.71 -10.18 -0.01
CA ARG A 24 -2.86 -9.30 -0.21
C ARG A 24 -2.57 -7.84 0.13
N ALA A 25 -1.41 -7.54 0.68
CA ALA A 25 -0.98 -6.18 1.00
C ALA A 25 -1.01 -5.25 -0.22
N PRO A 26 -1.16 -3.93 -0.04
CA PRO A 26 -0.97 -2.96 -1.11
C PRO A 26 0.51 -2.85 -1.49
N SER A 27 0.77 -2.42 -2.73
CA SER A 27 2.10 -2.03 -3.18
C SER A 27 2.02 -0.95 -4.25
N GLY A 28 3.07 -0.16 -4.43
CA GLY A 28 3.20 0.80 -5.50
C GLY A 28 2.87 0.14 -6.83
N HIS A 29 1.96 0.71 -7.62
CA HIS A 29 1.47 0.16 -8.90
C HIS A 29 1.06 -1.33 -8.87
N ASN A 30 0.81 -1.92 -7.69
CA ASN A 30 0.57 -3.36 -7.50
C ASN A 30 1.74 -4.22 -8.04
N THR A 31 2.95 -3.71 -7.88
CA THR A 31 4.17 -4.42 -8.33
C THR A 31 4.44 -5.69 -7.54
N GLN A 32 3.96 -5.75 -6.27
CA GLN A 32 4.17 -6.88 -5.35
C GLN A 32 5.67 -7.20 -5.23
N PRO A 33 6.48 -6.26 -4.71
CA PRO A 33 7.93 -6.29 -4.78
C PRO A 33 8.54 -7.12 -3.64
N TRP A 34 8.08 -8.35 -3.49
CA TRP A 34 8.52 -9.26 -2.44
C TRP A 34 8.68 -10.69 -2.96
N THR A 35 9.60 -11.39 -2.34
CA THR A 35 9.72 -12.84 -2.30
C THR A 35 9.82 -13.29 -0.84
N LEU A 36 9.65 -14.57 -0.58
CA LEU A 36 9.60 -15.11 0.77
C LEU A 36 10.54 -16.29 0.91
N ARG A 37 11.13 -16.41 2.10
CA ARG A 37 11.95 -17.55 2.49
C ARG A 37 11.45 -18.10 3.81
N LEU A 38 11.29 -19.41 3.87
CA LEU A 38 10.73 -20.10 5.03
C LEU A 38 11.84 -20.78 5.82
N PHE A 39 11.78 -20.59 7.15
CA PHE A 39 12.67 -21.23 8.12
C PHE A 39 11.84 -21.91 9.22
N PRO A 40 12.39 -22.82 10.03
CA PRO A 40 11.63 -23.53 11.06
C PRO A 40 10.94 -22.64 12.10
N ASP A 41 11.46 -21.43 12.36
CA ASP A 41 11.03 -20.51 13.41
C ASP A 41 10.70 -19.09 12.91
N HIS A 42 10.90 -18.80 11.62
CA HIS A 42 10.60 -17.49 11.05
C HIS A 42 10.29 -17.54 9.55
N ILE A 43 9.74 -16.46 9.06
CA ILE A 43 9.57 -16.21 7.63
C ILE A 43 10.28 -14.89 7.30
N ASP A 44 11.14 -14.92 6.27
CA ASP A 44 11.75 -13.73 5.70
C ASP A 44 10.91 -13.18 4.56
N ILE A 45 10.74 -11.87 4.55
CA ILE A 45 10.19 -11.12 3.41
C ILE A 45 11.36 -10.36 2.78
N LEU A 46 11.75 -10.74 1.57
CA LEU A 46 12.87 -10.17 0.84
C LEU A 46 12.38 -9.12 -0.17
N PRO A 47 13.06 -7.97 -0.28
CA PRO A 47 12.76 -6.99 -1.32
C PRO A 47 13.14 -7.54 -2.70
N ASP A 48 12.17 -7.52 -3.63
CA ASP A 48 12.39 -7.85 -5.04
C ASP A 48 12.60 -6.55 -5.84
N PHE A 49 13.85 -6.10 -5.94
CA PHE A 49 14.22 -4.88 -6.65
C PHE A 49 14.00 -4.97 -8.17
N SER A 50 13.82 -6.16 -8.74
CA SER A 50 13.46 -6.29 -10.15
C SER A 50 12.05 -5.75 -10.45
N ARG A 51 11.26 -5.54 -9.38
CA ARG A 51 9.90 -5.01 -9.41
C ARG A 51 9.80 -3.60 -8.81
N ALA A 52 10.92 -2.95 -8.62
CA ALA A 52 10.98 -1.56 -8.15
C ALA A 52 10.43 -0.58 -9.19
N LEU A 53 10.14 0.62 -8.75
CA LEU A 53 9.67 1.76 -9.57
C LEU A 53 10.75 2.86 -9.54
N PRO A 54 11.84 2.73 -10.31
CA PRO A 54 13.00 3.61 -10.15
C PRO A 54 12.74 5.08 -10.50
N VAL A 55 11.65 5.40 -11.21
CA VAL A 55 11.28 6.79 -11.54
C VAL A 55 10.38 7.37 -10.45
N VAL A 56 9.36 6.63 -10.01
CA VAL A 56 8.41 7.08 -8.97
C VAL A 56 9.02 6.98 -7.57
N ASP A 57 9.79 5.92 -7.32
CA ASP A 57 10.31 5.55 -5.99
C ASP A 57 11.83 5.26 -6.06
N PRO A 58 12.66 6.26 -6.40
CA PRO A 58 14.10 6.07 -6.61
C PRO A 58 14.84 5.59 -5.35
N ASP A 59 14.36 5.97 -4.16
CA ASP A 59 14.93 5.57 -2.87
C ASP A 59 14.36 4.26 -2.35
N HIS A 60 13.42 3.63 -3.08
CA HIS A 60 12.69 2.42 -2.66
C HIS A 60 11.83 2.60 -1.39
N ARG A 61 11.46 3.81 -1.04
CA ARG A 61 10.66 4.14 0.14
C ARG A 61 9.30 3.44 0.10
N GLU A 62 8.57 3.55 -1.00
CA GLU A 62 7.25 2.92 -1.16
C GLU A 62 7.36 1.40 -1.29
N LEU A 63 8.47 0.91 -1.84
CA LEU A 63 8.77 -0.51 -1.84
C LEU A 63 8.84 -1.03 -0.40
N PHE A 64 9.62 -0.42 0.49
CA PHE A 64 9.72 -0.85 1.89
C PHE A 64 8.44 -0.63 2.69
N VAL A 65 7.67 0.42 2.42
CA VAL A 65 6.31 0.59 2.96
C VAL A 65 5.42 -0.59 2.55
N SER A 66 5.51 -1.04 1.30
CA SER A 66 4.75 -2.19 0.79
C SER A 66 5.14 -3.50 1.50
N LEU A 67 6.43 -3.71 1.74
CA LEU A 67 6.92 -4.86 2.51
C LEU A 67 6.42 -4.81 3.97
N GLY A 68 6.41 -3.62 4.58
CA GLY A 68 5.84 -3.41 5.92
C GLY A 68 4.35 -3.76 5.99
N CYS A 69 3.58 -3.40 4.96
CA CYS A 69 2.17 -3.82 4.86
C CYS A 69 2.03 -5.34 4.75
N ALA A 70 2.91 -6.01 4.01
CA ALA A 70 2.91 -7.47 3.88
C ALA A 70 3.28 -8.14 5.21
N ALA A 71 4.29 -7.63 5.92
CA ALA A 71 4.69 -8.12 7.24
C ALA A 71 3.55 -8.00 8.27
N GLU A 72 2.80 -6.90 8.25
CA GLU A 72 1.66 -6.73 9.16
C GLU A 72 0.53 -7.72 8.85
N ASN A 73 0.19 -7.91 7.57
CA ASN A 73 -0.78 -8.94 7.19
C ASN A 73 -0.34 -10.33 7.63
N LEU A 74 0.96 -10.66 7.50
CA LEU A 74 1.53 -11.92 7.96
C LEU A 74 1.35 -12.08 9.47
N CYS A 75 1.68 -11.05 10.26
CA CYS A 75 1.52 -11.08 11.72
C CYS A 75 0.06 -11.24 12.15
N ILE A 76 -0.89 -10.56 11.48
CA ILE A 76 -2.33 -10.72 11.76
C ILE A 76 -2.80 -12.13 11.42
N ALA A 77 -2.34 -12.69 10.30
CA ALA A 77 -2.66 -14.07 9.91
C ALA A 77 -2.01 -15.09 10.84
N ALA A 78 -0.80 -14.82 11.32
CA ALA A 78 -0.11 -15.61 12.33
C ALA A 78 -0.93 -15.65 13.64
N ALA A 79 -1.36 -14.48 14.14
CA ALA A 79 -2.21 -14.37 15.32
C ALA A 79 -3.51 -15.20 15.18
N HIS A 80 -4.15 -15.12 14.00
CA HIS A 80 -5.35 -15.93 13.70
C HIS A 80 -5.10 -17.44 13.77
N LYS A 81 -3.86 -17.90 13.58
CA LYS A 81 -3.43 -19.28 13.68
C LYS A 81 -2.80 -19.65 15.02
N GLY A 82 -2.84 -18.76 16.03
CA GLY A 82 -2.23 -18.97 17.35
C GLY A 82 -0.70 -18.88 17.34
N TRP A 83 -0.16 -17.98 16.49
CA TRP A 83 1.25 -17.67 16.46
C TRP A 83 1.48 -16.18 16.75
N LEU A 84 2.44 -15.86 17.58
CA LEU A 84 2.95 -14.52 17.76
C LEU A 84 4.01 -14.24 16.69
N GLY A 85 3.80 -13.19 15.89
CA GLY A 85 4.78 -12.68 14.94
C GLY A 85 5.53 -11.47 15.50
N LYS A 86 6.87 -11.53 15.49
CA LYS A 86 7.73 -10.41 15.88
C LYS A 86 8.57 -9.97 14.69
N VAL A 87 8.41 -8.71 14.31
CA VAL A 87 9.04 -8.14 13.11
C VAL A 87 10.33 -7.40 13.45
N SER A 88 11.38 -7.67 12.69
CA SER A 88 12.61 -6.87 12.66
C SER A 88 13.07 -6.65 11.22
N THR A 89 13.84 -5.59 10.99
CA THR A 89 14.36 -5.24 9.66
C THR A 89 15.88 -5.28 9.71
N ALA A 90 16.50 -6.09 8.86
CA ALA A 90 17.94 -6.18 8.73
C ALA A 90 18.51 -5.03 7.89
N ILE A 91 19.82 -4.80 7.98
CA ILE A 91 20.52 -3.70 7.27
C ILE A 91 20.38 -3.82 5.75
N ASP A 92 20.34 -5.04 5.21
CA ASP A 92 20.15 -5.32 3.78
C ASP A 92 18.68 -5.14 3.32
N GLY A 93 17.76 -4.87 4.26
CA GLY A 93 16.36 -4.64 4.00
C GLY A 93 15.48 -5.89 4.06
N ILE A 94 16.03 -7.04 4.40
CA ILE A 94 15.23 -8.25 4.68
C ILE A 94 14.41 -8.00 5.95
N ILE A 95 13.13 -8.38 5.89
CA ILE A 95 12.25 -8.32 7.05
C ILE A 95 12.11 -9.72 7.62
N HIS A 96 12.62 -9.91 8.84
CA HIS A 96 12.47 -11.14 9.58
C HIS A 96 11.19 -11.11 10.41
N VAL A 97 10.34 -12.12 10.25
CA VAL A 97 9.14 -12.32 11.07
C VAL A 97 9.33 -13.59 11.88
N GLU A 98 9.87 -13.44 13.10
CA GLU A 98 9.99 -14.54 14.08
C GLU A 98 8.59 -15.00 14.48
N LEU A 99 8.39 -16.32 14.53
CA LEU A 99 7.10 -16.95 14.80
C LEU A 99 7.20 -17.89 15.99
N SER A 100 6.39 -17.67 17.01
CA SER A 100 6.31 -18.52 18.19
C SER A 100 4.85 -18.86 18.52
N ARG A 101 4.57 -20.10 18.96
CA ARG A 101 3.22 -20.49 19.40
C ARG A 101 2.83 -19.71 20.65
N GLN A 102 1.64 -19.13 20.62
CA GLN A 102 1.05 -18.44 21.75
C GLN A 102 -0.46 -18.51 21.66
N ASP A 103 -1.11 -19.03 22.69
CA ASP A 103 -2.57 -19.11 22.77
C ASP A 103 -3.19 -17.76 23.14
N GLY A 104 -4.43 -17.53 22.71
CA GLY A 104 -5.21 -16.37 23.11
C GLY A 104 -4.80 -15.04 22.48
N ILE A 105 -4.02 -15.05 21.38
CA ILE A 105 -3.69 -13.82 20.67
C ILE A 105 -4.89 -13.36 19.85
N GLU A 106 -5.24 -12.08 19.99
CA GLU A 106 -6.25 -11.46 19.14
C GLU A 106 -5.69 -11.16 17.75
N ALA A 107 -6.48 -11.40 16.72
CA ALA A 107 -6.18 -11.07 15.32
C ALA A 107 -7.15 -9.98 14.81
N PRO A 108 -7.01 -8.73 15.28
CA PRO A 108 -7.95 -7.67 14.97
C PRO A 108 -8.01 -7.43 13.45
N HIS A 109 -9.21 -7.32 12.93
CA HIS A 109 -9.46 -7.05 11.50
C HIS A 109 -8.94 -8.09 10.52
N PHE A 110 -8.64 -9.33 10.94
CA PHE A 110 -8.19 -10.40 10.04
C PHE A 110 -9.10 -10.54 8.80
N GLU A 111 -10.42 -10.59 9.01
CA GLU A 111 -11.43 -10.69 7.94
C GLU A 111 -11.35 -9.53 6.92
N GLN A 112 -10.75 -8.41 7.31
CA GLN A 112 -10.65 -7.24 6.44
C GLN A 112 -9.49 -7.35 5.45
N ILE A 113 -8.53 -8.25 5.65
CA ILE A 113 -7.43 -8.47 4.71
C ILE A 113 -7.97 -8.82 3.31
N ALA A 114 -8.98 -9.69 3.25
CA ALA A 114 -9.63 -10.09 2.00
C ALA A 114 -10.51 -9.00 1.38
N ARG A 115 -11.01 -8.06 2.20
CA ARG A 115 -11.95 -7.00 1.77
C ARG A 115 -11.27 -5.68 1.43
N ARG A 116 -10.06 -5.43 1.95
CA ARG A 116 -9.32 -4.20 1.72
C ARG A 116 -9.00 -4.03 0.23
N GLN A 117 -9.31 -2.87 -0.31
CA GLN A 117 -9.02 -2.50 -1.68
C GLN A 117 -8.68 -1.00 -1.79
N THR A 118 -7.86 -0.62 -2.75
CA THR A 118 -7.69 0.78 -3.16
C THR A 118 -8.84 1.17 -4.06
N ASN A 119 -9.70 2.08 -3.60
CA ASN A 119 -10.90 2.48 -4.31
C ASN A 119 -10.72 3.84 -5.00
N ARG A 120 -10.43 3.82 -6.29
CA ARG A 120 -10.15 5.02 -7.10
C ARG A 120 -11.39 5.76 -7.58
N ARG A 121 -12.61 5.31 -7.25
CA ARG A 121 -13.86 5.96 -7.64
C ARG A 121 -14.07 7.30 -6.93
N CYS A 122 -14.99 8.12 -7.45
CA CYS A 122 -15.57 9.19 -6.64
C CYS A 122 -16.30 8.60 -5.44
N TYR A 123 -16.19 9.26 -4.29
CA TYR A 123 -16.90 8.89 -3.07
C TYR A 123 -18.26 9.59 -3.02
N ASN A 124 -19.08 9.28 -2.01
CA ASN A 124 -20.42 9.86 -1.89
C ASN A 124 -20.46 11.29 -1.30
N GLY A 125 -19.31 11.81 -0.86
CA GLY A 125 -19.19 13.15 -0.26
C GLY A 125 -19.57 13.25 1.20
N SER A 126 -20.06 12.15 1.83
CA SER A 126 -20.40 12.15 3.26
C SER A 126 -19.15 12.29 4.12
N MET A 127 -19.27 13.07 5.19
CA MET A 127 -18.19 13.22 6.17
C MET A 127 -18.09 11.97 7.04
N ILE A 128 -16.85 11.62 7.40
CA ILE A 128 -16.58 10.56 8.37
C ILE A 128 -16.87 11.12 9.76
N PRO A 129 -17.73 10.47 10.59
CA PRO A 129 -18.04 10.95 11.93
C PRO A 129 -16.82 10.95 12.87
N ASP A 130 -16.77 11.86 13.81
CA ASP A 130 -15.64 12.04 14.76
C ASP A 130 -15.38 10.78 15.60
N ASN A 131 -16.40 10.07 16.02
CA ASN A 131 -16.26 8.80 16.74
C ASN A 131 -15.56 7.72 15.87
N THR A 132 -15.83 7.70 14.58
CA THR A 132 -15.16 6.79 13.64
C THR A 132 -13.70 7.22 13.43
N LEU A 133 -13.43 8.52 13.30
CA LEU A 133 -12.07 9.05 13.23
C LEU A 133 -11.27 8.74 14.51
N ALA A 134 -11.91 8.81 15.68
CA ALA A 134 -11.30 8.42 16.95
C ALA A 134 -10.88 6.95 16.96
N LEU A 135 -11.70 6.04 16.43
CA LEU A 135 -11.33 4.62 16.25
C LEU A 135 -10.13 4.44 15.34
N LEU A 136 -10.05 5.19 14.23
CA LEU A 136 -8.90 5.12 13.33
C LEU A 136 -7.61 5.66 13.99
N LYS A 137 -7.73 6.62 14.91
CA LYS A 137 -6.59 7.16 15.67
C LYS A 137 -6.15 6.26 16.83
N SER A 138 -6.99 5.32 17.26
CA SER A 138 -6.69 4.41 18.38
C SER A 138 -5.97 3.13 17.98
N ILE A 139 -5.67 2.93 16.68
CA ILE A 139 -4.89 1.78 16.25
C ILE A 139 -3.47 1.83 16.85
N PRO A 140 -2.82 0.66 17.04
CA PRO A 140 -1.41 0.65 17.42
C PRO A 140 -0.53 1.30 16.34
N ILE A 141 0.29 2.26 16.76
CA ILE A 141 1.22 3.02 15.89
C ILE A 141 2.64 2.60 16.23
N GLU A 142 3.43 2.26 15.21
CA GLU A 142 4.85 1.96 15.40
C GLU A 142 5.63 3.23 15.82
N PRO A 143 6.71 3.08 16.61
CA PRO A 143 7.53 4.22 17.03
C PRO A 143 8.06 5.04 15.85
N GLY A 144 8.00 6.35 15.97
CA GLY A 144 8.47 7.29 14.95
C GLY A 144 7.54 7.50 13.77
N ILE A 145 6.28 7.03 13.86
CA ILE A 145 5.27 7.19 12.82
C ILE A 145 4.21 8.19 13.26
N GLY A 146 3.91 9.17 12.37
CA GLY A 146 2.83 10.13 12.53
C GLY A 146 1.63 9.80 11.64
N ILE A 147 0.42 10.13 12.13
CA ILE A 147 -0.83 10.06 11.35
C ILE A 147 -1.56 11.39 11.53
N HIS A 148 -1.68 12.14 10.45
CA HIS A 148 -2.35 13.44 10.43
C HIS A 148 -3.61 13.38 9.57
N LEU A 149 -4.75 13.78 10.11
CA LEU A 149 -6.04 13.80 9.41
C LEU A 149 -6.44 15.23 9.09
N TYR A 150 -6.71 15.51 7.83
CA TYR A 150 -7.11 16.82 7.34
C TYR A 150 -8.51 16.76 6.76
N GLN A 151 -9.42 17.49 7.37
CA GLN A 151 -10.83 17.49 7.04
C GLN A 151 -11.11 18.39 5.84
N LYS A 152 -11.97 17.92 4.93
CA LYS A 152 -12.49 18.74 3.83
C LYS A 152 -13.11 20.05 4.34
N GLY A 153 -12.84 21.15 3.64
CA GLY A 153 -13.29 22.50 4.01
C GLY A 153 -12.33 23.23 4.94
N THR A 154 -11.17 22.64 5.28
CA THR A 154 -10.09 23.36 5.96
C THR A 154 -9.02 23.82 4.96
N GLN A 155 -8.28 24.88 5.30
CA GLN A 155 -7.19 25.38 4.46
C GLN A 155 -6.13 24.30 4.20
N ALA A 156 -5.77 23.52 5.22
CA ALA A 156 -4.81 22.42 5.08
C ALA A 156 -5.25 21.35 4.07
N PHE A 157 -6.54 21.04 4.00
CA PHE A 157 -7.08 20.12 2.99
C PHE A 157 -6.92 20.72 1.56
N ASP A 158 -7.20 22.00 1.41
CA ASP A 158 -7.11 22.67 0.11
C ASP A 158 -5.64 22.84 -0.33
N ASP A 159 -4.73 23.10 0.61
CA ASP A 159 -3.28 23.17 0.35
C ASP A 159 -2.73 21.80 -0.10
N ILE A 160 -3.13 20.71 0.56
CA ILE A 160 -2.78 19.35 0.13
C ILE A 160 -3.31 19.06 -1.27
N ALA A 161 -4.57 19.43 -1.56
CA ALA A 161 -5.15 19.22 -2.87
C ALA A 161 -4.37 19.98 -3.97
N ALA A 162 -3.94 21.23 -3.70
CA ALA A 162 -3.12 22.00 -4.62
C ALA A 162 -1.77 21.31 -4.91
N LEU A 163 -1.12 20.76 -3.88
CA LEU A 163 0.12 20.00 -4.04
C LEU A 163 -0.07 18.71 -4.87
N VAL A 164 -1.21 18.02 -4.71
CA VAL A 164 -1.54 16.87 -5.56
C VAL A 164 -1.66 17.27 -7.02
N TYR A 165 -2.31 18.40 -7.32
CA TYR A 165 -2.46 18.87 -8.71
C TYR A 165 -1.11 19.26 -9.31
N GLU A 166 -0.25 19.93 -8.55
CA GLU A 166 1.11 20.26 -8.99
C GLU A 166 1.96 18.99 -9.19
N GLY A 167 1.85 18.01 -8.31
CA GLY A 167 2.50 16.69 -8.46
C GLY A 167 2.09 16.00 -9.76
N ASN A 168 0.80 16.02 -10.10
CA ASN A 168 0.32 15.51 -11.39
C ASN A 168 0.95 16.24 -12.58
N GLU A 169 1.12 17.56 -12.51
CA GLU A 169 1.74 18.32 -13.60
C GLU A 169 3.18 17.91 -13.81
N ARG A 170 3.96 17.74 -12.73
CA ARG A 170 5.34 17.30 -12.80
C ARG A 170 5.46 15.88 -13.34
N GLN A 171 4.70 14.93 -12.79
CA GLN A 171 4.72 13.53 -13.20
C GLN A 171 4.26 13.34 -14.64
N MET A 172 3.14 13.97 -15.04
CA MET A 172 2.66 13.88 -16.42
C MET A 172 3.47 14.71 -17.41
N GLY A 173 4.31 15.62 -16.94
CA GLY A 173 5.32 16.31 -17.73
C GLY A 173 6.55 15.45 -18.04
N ASP A 174 6.83 14.43 -17.19
CA ASP A 174 8.00 13.57 -17.32
C ASP A 174 7.73 12.36 -18.26
N PRO A 175 8.46 12.25 -19.38
CA PRO A 175 8.39 11.09 -20.27
C PRO A 175 8.79 9.76 -19.61
N ALA A 176 9.76 9.80 -18.66
CA ALA A 176 10.23 8.60 -17.96
C ALA A 176 9.14 8.08 -17.03
N PHE A 177 8.46 8.96 -16.27
CA PHE A 177 7.31 8.60 -15.46
C PHE A 177 6.19 7.94 -16.29
N LYS A 178 5.84 8.54 -17.44
CA LYS A 178 4.81 7.96 -18.32
C LYS A 178 5.21 6.61 -18.92
N ALA A 179 6.50 6.39 -19.16
CA ALA A 179 7.01 5.12 -19.64
C ALA A 179 6.90 4.04 -18.55
N GLU A 180 7.35 4.34 -17.33
CA GLU A 180 7.24 3.45 -16.16
C GLU A 180 5.77 3.12 -15.85
N LEU A 181 4.90 4.12 -15.80
CA LEU A 181 3.47 3.91 -15.57
C LEU A 181 2.86 2.94 -16.62
N ARG A 182 3.16 3.14 -17.90
CA ARG A 182 2.69 2.25 -18.99
C ARG A 182 3.20 0.82 -18.85
N GLN A 183 4.42 0.62 -18.38
CA GLN A 183 4.99 -0.70 -18.14
C GLN A 183 4.16 -1.50 -17.12
N TRP A 184 3.60 -0.82 -16.10
CA TRP A 184 2.79 -1.43 -15.05
C TRP A 184 1.29 -1.44 -15.33
N MET A 185 0.81 -0.92 -16.45
CA MET A 185 -0.61 -1.00 -16.80
C MET A 185 -0.98 -2.37 -17.38
N ARG A 186 -2.15 -2.88 -17.00
CA ARG A 186 -2.73 -4.12 -17.51
C ARG A 186 -4.00 -3.77 -18.27
N TYR A 187 -3.90 -3.80 -19.58
CA TYR A 187 -4.82 -3.15 -20.51
C TYR A 187 -6.15 -3.86 -20.69
N ASN A 188 -6.20 -5.18 -20.46
CA ASN A 188 -7.41 -5.99 -20.58
C ASN A 188 -7.35 -7.22 -19.68
N ARG A 189 -8.42 -8.02 -19.67
CA ARG A 189 -8.54 -9.20 -18.82
C ARG A 189 -7.42 -10.22 -19.07
N LYS A 190 -7.14 -10.53 -20.35
CA LYS A 190 -6.10 -11.49 -20.70
C LYS A 190 -4.74 -11.07 -20.14
N HIS A 191 -4.34 -9.80 -20.35
CA HIS A 191 -3.08 -9.27 -19.85
C HIS A 191 -3.01 -9.28 -18.32
N GLN A 192 -4.13 -8.94 -17.64
CA GLN A 192 -4.23 -9.00 -16.19
C GLN A 192 -4.11 -10.43 -15.65
N ASP A 193 -4.77 -11.40 -16.28
CA ASP A 193 -4.77 -12.80 -15.84
C ASP A 193 -3.39 -13.46 -16.06
N GLU A 194 -2.68 -13.08 -17.13
CA GLU A 194 -1.32 -13.58 -17.44
C GLU A 194 -0.26 -13.06 -16.46
N THR A 195 -0.40 -11.84 -15.92
CA THR A 195 0.63 -11.22 -15.08
C THR A 195 0.29 -11.26 -13.58
N ALA A 196 -1.00 -11.25 -13.24
CA ALA A 196 -1.54 -11.18 -11.89
C ALA A 196 -0.96 -10.03 -11.02
N ASP A 197 -0.51 -8.95 -11.68
CA ASP A 197 0.11 -7.77 -11.07
C ASP A 197 -0.31 -6.48 -11.78
N GLY A 198 0.32 -5.36 -11.43
CA GLY A 198 0.15 -4.07 -12.11
C GLY A 198 -1.21 -3.41 -11.88
N LEU A 199 -1.41 -2.30 -12.56
CA LEU A 199 -2.60 -1.48 -12.54
C LEU A 199 -3.58 -1.97 -13.61
N SER A 200 -4.56 -2.78 -13.22
CA SER A 200 -5.49 -3.35 -14.18
C SER A 200 -6.53 -2.33 -14.66
N TYR A 201 -6.99 -2.49 -15.89
CA TYR A 201 -8.08 -1.71 -16.48
C TYR A 201 -9.33 -1.68 -15.58
N ALA A 202 -9.61 -2.80 -14.91
CA ALA A 202 -10.81 -2.96 -14.08
C ALA A 202 -10.80 -2.08 -12.82
N VAL A 203 -9.62 -1.85 -12.20
CA VAL A 203 -9.52 -0.99 -11.01
C VAL A 203 -9.73 0.49 -11.32
N PHE A 204 -9.66 0.87 -12.60
CA PHE A 204 -10.04 2.20 -13.10
C PHE A 204 -11.48 2.26 -13.62
N GLY A 205 -12.21 1.13 -13.62
CA GLY A 205 -13.55 1.04 -14.17
C GLY A 205 -13.58 1.12 -15.70
N ALA A 206 -12.45 0.87 -16.38
CA ALA A 206 -12.36 0.86 -17.83
C ALA A 206 -12.96 -0.44 -18.41
N PRO A 207 -13.52 -0.39 -19.63
CA PRO A 207 -14.04 -1.58 -20.30
C PRO A 207 -12.93 -2.53 -20.72
N ASN A 208 -13.26 -3.81 -20.83
CA ASN A 208 -12.36 -4.83 -21.37
C ASN A 208 -12.29 -4.72 -22.89
N LEU A 209 -11.27 -4.07 -23.40
CA LEU A 209 -11.02 -3.85 -24.85
C LEU A 209 -9.87 -4.71 -25.36
N PRO A 210 -9.78 -4.95 -26.68
CA PRO A 210 -8.56 -5.50 -27.28
C PRO A 210 -7.35 -4.69 -26.90
N ARG A 211 -6.22 -5.35 -26.63
CA ARG A 211 -5.02 -4.73 -26.06
C ARG A 211 -4.55 -3.51 -26.86
N PHE A 212 -4.47 -3.60 -28.17
CA PHE A 212 -4.01 -2.51 -29.04
C PHE A 212 -4.89 -1.26 -28.95
N MET A 213 -6.22 -1.43 -28.77
CA MET A 213 -7.14 -0.30 -28.59
C MET A 213 -6.93 0.37 -27.24
N ALA A 214 -6.81 -0.44 -26.18
CA ALA A 214 -6.59 0.08 -24.82
C ALA A 214 -5.23 0.79 -24.72
N GLU A 215 -4.16 0.23 -25.31
CA GLU A 215 -2.83 0.86 -25.40
C GLU A 215 -2.90 2.20 -26.12
N PHE A 216 -3.59 2.27 -27.26
CA PHE A 216 -3.76 3.52 -28.00
C PHE A 216 -4.49 4.58 -27.17
N ILE A 217 -5.61 4.22 -26.53
CA ILE A 217 -6.40 5.14 -25.70
C ILE A 217 -5.53 5.66 -24.55
N ILE A 218 -4.80 4.79 -23.86
CA ILE A 218 -3.97 5.18 -22.71
C ILE A 218 -2.80 6.06 -23.17
N ALA A 219 -2.12 5.72 -24.27
CA ALA A 219 -1.04 6.53 -24.80
C ALA A 219 -1.45 7.99 -25.04
N HIS A 220 -2.70 8.22 -25.46
CA HIS A 220 -3.24 9.55 -25.75
C HIS A 220 -4.01 10.19 -24.58
N SER A 221 -4.10 9.50 -23.43
CA SER A 221 -4.84 9.98 -22.27
C SER A 221 -3.96 10.36 -21.07
N LEU A 222 -2.66 10.11 -21.14
CA LEU A 222 -1.71 10.45 -20.08
C LEU A 222 -1.27 11.90 -20.20
N ASP A 223 -2.12 12.81 -19.74
CA ASP A 223 -1.83 14.24 -19.64
C ASP A 223 -2.29 14.82 -18.28
N ALA A 224 -1.59 15.87 -17.84
CA ALA A 224 -1.81 16.49 -16.55
C ALA A 224 -3.22 17.10 -16.41
N ALA A 225 -3.76 17.71 -17.45
CA ALA A 225 -5.07 18.37 -17.39
C ALA A 225 -6.20 17.35 -17.16
N ARG A 226 -6.11 16.18 -17.82
CA ARG A 226 -7.07 15.07 -17.63
C ARG A 226 -6.93 14.45 -16.26
N GLN A 227 -5.69 14.21 -15.79
CA GLN A 227 -5.42 13.67 -14.46
C GLN A 227 -5.94 14.64 -13.40
N ASN A 228 -5.60 15.92 -13.47
CA ASN A 228 -6.08 16.95 -12.55
C ASN A 228 -7.62 17.08 -12.55
N ARG A 229 -8.28 16.96 -13.71
CA ARG A 229 -9.75 16.96 -13.76
C ARG A 229 -10.34 15.76 -13.00
N THR A 230 -9.73 14.60 -13.13
CA THR A 230 -10.14 13.37 -12.42
C THR A 230 -9.91 13.53 -10.92
N ASP A 231 -8.72 14.00 -10.51
CA ASP A 231 -8.37 14.14 -9.10
C ASP A 231 -9.17 15.26 -8.42
N ARG A 232 -9.48 16.38 -9.11
CA ARG A 232 -10.41 17.39 -8.58
C ARG A 232 -11.75 16.80 -8.20
N ARG A 233 -12.33 15.95 -9.06
CA ARG A 233 -13.61 15.28 -8.77
C ARG A 233 -13.48 14.28 -7.61
N ASN A 234 -12.40 13.51 -7.59
CA ASN A 234 -12.15 12.51 -6.58
C ASN A 234 -11.89 13.13 -5.20
N ILE A 235 -11.06 14.18 -5.14
CA ILE A 235 -10.74 14.92 -3.91
C ILE A 235 -11.98 15.67 -3.42
N ALA A 236 -12.72 16.34 -4.29
CA ALA A 236 -13.97 17.01 -3.93
C ALA A 236 -15.03 16.07 -3.35
N SER A 237 -14.96 14.78 -3.66
CA SER A 237 -15.85 13.75 -3.13
C SER A 237 -15.33 13.11 -1.83
N ALA A 238 -14.08 13.34 -1.45
CA ALA A 238 -13.49 12.80 -0.23
C ALA A 238 -13.95 13.58 1.02
N SER A 239 -13.88 12.92 2.16
CA SER A 239 -14.14 13.49 3.49
C SER A 239 -12.87 14.05 4.12
N HIS A 240 -11.78 13.28 4.04
CA HIS A 240 -10.49 13.62 4.66
C HIS A 240 -9.33 13.20 3.76
N PHE A 241 -8.18 13.85 3.98
CA PHE A 241 -6.88 13.26 3.73
C PHE A 241 -6.32 12.65 5.02
N ALA A 242 -5.59 11.54 4.89
CA ALA A 242 -4.72 11.02 5.92
C ALA A 242 -3.29 11.02 5.38
N LEU A 243 -2.42 11.75 6.06
CA LEU A 243 -1.00 11.83 5.79
C LEU A 243 -0.25 11.01 6.83
N PHE A 244 0.55 10.07 6.37
CA PHE A 244 1.45 9.27 7.19
C PHE A 244 2.85 9.81 7.03
N THR A 245 3.53 10.00 8.15
CA THR A 245 4.87 10.57 8.22
C THR A 245 5.82 9.66 8.98
N THR A 246 7.11 9.81 8.74
CA THR A 246 8.18 9.18 9.53
C THR A 246 9.07 10.24 10.17
N HIS A 247 9.64 9.96 11.35
CA HIS A 247 10.61 10.87 11.98
C HIS A 247 12.01 10.74 11.35
N ASP A 248 12.32 9.55 10.82
CA ASP A 248 13.56 9.31 10.09
C ASP A 248 13.25 8.79 8.68
N ASN A 249 14.05 9.21 7.70
CA ASN A 249 13.90 8.78 6.31
C ASN A 249 14.78 7.55 6.02
N ARG A 250 14.48 6.41 6.69
CA ARG A 250 15.25 5.15 6.64
C ARG A 250 14.35 3.94 6.45
N ARG A 251 14.92 2.83 5.97
CA ARG A 251 14.19 1.59 5.64
C ARG A 251 13.37 1.05 6.81
N GLU A 252 13.93 1.03 8.02
CA GLU A 252 13.27 0.56 9.23
C GLU A 252 12.00 1.38 9.53
N GLN A 253 12.08 2.71 9.33
CA GLN A 253 10.94 3.61 9.51
C GLN A 253 9.90 3.45 8.41
N TRP A 254 10.32 3.19 7.17
CA TRP A 254 9.39 2.92 6.07
C TRP A 254 8.64 1.60 6.26
N VAL A 255 9.33 0.55 6.77
CA VAL A 255 8.69 -0.72 7.15
C VAL A 255 7.72 -0.50 8.32
N ALA A 256 8.11 0.22 9.35
CA ALA A 256 7.26 0.56 10.49
C ALA A 256 6.01 1.36 10.04
N LEU A 257 6.19 2.33 9.13
CA LEU A 257 5.07 3.05 8.53
C LEU A 257 4.16 2.10 7.75
N GLY A 258 4.71 1.17 6.98
CA GLY A 258 3.92 0.18 6.24
C GLY A 258 3.05 -0.68 7.16
N ARG A 259 3.57 -1.12 8.31
CA ARG A 259 2.81 -1.84 9.33
C ARG A 259 1.67 -0.99 9.90
N THR A 260 1.97 0.23 10.31
CA THR A 260 0.97 1.18 10.81
C THR A 260 -0.09 1.49 9.74
N LEU A 261 0.34 1.76 8.51
CA LEU A 261 -0.57 2.01 7.38
C LEU A 261 -1.52 0.83 7.17
N GLN A 262 -1.02 -0.41 7.20
CA GLN A 262 -1.85 -1.59 6.97
C GLN A 262 -2.91 -1.74 8.07
N ARG A 263 -2.57 -1.54 9.35
CA ARG A 263 -3.55 -1.51 10.46
C ARG A 263 -4.64 -0.46 10.22
N PHE A 264 -4.22 0.74 9.80
CA PHE A 264 -5.15 1.84 9.49
C PHE A 264 -6.08 1.48 8.33
N LEU A 265 -5.55 0.88 7.25
CA LEU A 265 -6.33 0.48 6.08
C LEU A 265 -7.34 -0.63 6.42
N LEU A 266 -6.97 -1.58 7.27
CA LEU A 266 -7.87 -2.64 7.74
C LEU A 266 -8.95 -2.09 8.67
N ALA A 267 -8.60 -1.22 9.62
CA ALA A 267 -9.56 -0.54 10.49
C ALA A 267 -10.55 0.33 9.66
N SER A 268 -10.04 1.08 8.67
CA SER A 268 -10.87 1.84 7.73
C SER A 268 -11.84 0.94 6.98
N THR A 269 -11.36 -0.22 6.51
CA THR A 269 -12.20 -1.22 5.80
C THR A 269 -13.29 -1.77 6.71
N ALA A 270 -12.97 -2.06 7.98
CA ALA A 270 -13.94 -2.52 8.98
C ALA A 270 -15.03 -1.46 9.25
N ALA A 271 -14.66 -0.18 9.22
CA ALA A 271 -15.56 0.96 9.37
C ALA A 271 -16.33 1.31 8.07
N GLY A 272 -16.16 0.56 6.99
CA GLY A 272 -16.79 0.83 5.70
C GLY A 272 -16.20 2.04 4.95
N ILE A 273 -15.04 2.52 5.36
CA ILE A 273 -14.35 3.67 4.76
C ILE A 273 -13.50 3.19 3.59
N ALA A 274 -13.75 3.77 2.43
CA ALA A 274 -12.92 3.60 1.24
C ALA A 274 -11.68 4.53 1.31
N HIS A 275 -10.57 4.06 0.73
CA HIS A 275 -9.35 4.83 0.63
C HIS A 275 -8.72 4.72 -0.77
N ALA A 276 -7.97 5.74 -1.16
CA ALA A 276 -7.12 5.73 -2.35
C ALA A 276 -5.91 6.64 -2.14
N TYR A 277 -4.79 6.24 -2.71
CA TYR A 277 -3.56 7.03 -2.67
C TYR A 277 -3.69 8.30 -3.49
N ALA A 278 -3.10 9.38 -2.98
CA ALA A 278 -2.93 10.68 -3.63
C ALA A 278 -1.47 11.13 -3.43
N ASN A 279 -0.53 10.24 -3.75
CA ASN A 279 0.84 10.27 -3.26
C ASN A 279 1.79 11.14 -4.10
N GLN A 280 1.30 11.73 -5.19
CA GLN A 280 2.09 12.55 -6.12
C GLN A 280 3.00 13.60 -5.45
N PRO A 281 2.54 14.35 -4.41
CA PRO A 281 3.43 15.30 -3.75
C PRO A 281 4.54 14.61 -2.94
N ASN A 282 4.29 13.42 -2.38
CA ASN A 282 5.30 12.70 -1.60
C ASN A 282 6.35 12.01 -2.49
N GLU A 283 6.01 11.75 -3.76
CA GLU A 283 6.89 11.21 -4.79
C GLU A 283 7.76 12.29 -5.45
N THR A 284 7.60 13.55 -5.04
CA THR A 284 8.37 14.71 -5.53
C THR A 284 9.02 15.40 -4.33
N PRO A 285 10.34 15.29 -4.11
CA PRO A 285 11.00 15.75 -2.88
C PRO A 285 10.69 17.20 -2.49
N GLU A 286 10.68 18.15 -3.45
CA GLU A 286 10.40 19.56 -3.18
C GLU A 286 8.94 19.79 -2.77
N LEU A 287 8.00 18.96 -3.27
CA LEU A 287 6.60 19.04 -2.87
C LEU A 287 6.36 18.43 -1.50
N ALA A 288 7.06 17.35 -1.17
CA ALA A 288 7.02 16.73 0.15
C ALA A 288 7.54 17.69 1.23
N GLU A 289 8.68 18.36 0.98
CA GLU A 289 9.22 19.38 1.88
C GLU A 289 8.26 20.55 2.05
N ARG A 290 7.71 21.07 0.95
CA ARG A 290 6.73 22.17 0.98
C ARG A 290 5.46 21.75 1.71
N MET A 291 5.01 20.50 1.59
CA MET A 291 3.88 19.97 2.35
C MET A 291 4.18 20.00 3.86
N ALA A 292 5.35 19.53 4.28
CA ALA A 292 5.75 19.55 5.69
C ALA A 292 5.76 20.99 6.24
N GLN A 293 6.31 21.93 5.50
CA GLN A 293 6.34 23.35 5.88
C GLN A 293 4.93 23.95 5.97
N THR A 294 4.10 23.75 4.94
CA THR A 294 2.75 24.31 4.87
C THR A 294 1.84 23.76 5.98
N LEU A 295 1.99 22.50 6.33
CA LEU A 295 1.19 21.84 7.35
C LEU A 295 1.77 21.97 8.78
N GLY A 296 2.94 22.59 8.93
CA GLY A 296 3.59 22.80 10.23
C GLY A 296 4.07 21.52 10.90
N ILE A 297 4.36 20.46 10.13
CA ILE A 297 4.86 19.16 10.62
C ILE A 297 6.40 19.09 10.51
N THR A 298 7.07 20.07 11.09
CA THR A 298 8.54 20.17 11.10
C THR A 298 9.18 18.98 11.83
N GLY A 299 10.22 18.39 11.24
CA GLY A 299 10.91 17.23 11.81
C GLY A 299 10.29 15.89 11.43
N GLU A 300 9.27 15.89 10.58
CA GLU A 300 8.66 14.69 10.02
C GLU A 300 8.80 14.68 8.50
N TYR A 301 8.90 13.47 7.94
CA TYR A 301 8.96 13.26 6.48
C TYR A 301 7.58 12.80 5.98
N PRO A 302 6.85 13.61 5.18
CA PRO A 302 5.65 13.18 4.48
C PRO A 302 5.96 11.97 3.58
N THR A 303 5.30 10.84 3.84
CA THR A 303 5.67 9.57 3.21
C THR A 303 4.52 8.98 2.39
N ILE A 304 3.33 8.85 2.97
CA ILE A 304 2.15 8.32 2.29
C ILE A 304 0.96 9.25 2.52
N LEU A 305 0.30 9.62 1.43
CA LEU A 305 -0.94 10.40 1.44
C LEU A 305 -2.09 9.58 0.85
N ILE A 306 -3.19 9.45 1.59
CA ILE A 306 -4.41 8.81 1.11
C ILE A 306 -5.61 9.74 1.31
N ARG A 307 -6.60 9.65 0.42
CA ARG A 307 -7.93 10.25 0.60
C ARG A 307 -8.89 9.23 1.17
N LEU A 308 -9.80 9.67 2.03
CA LEU A 308 -10.78 8.86 2.75
C LEU A 308 -12.21 9.30 2.45
N GLY A 309 -13.16 8.37 2.48
CA GLY A 309 -14.59 8.63 2.32
C GLY A 309 -15.38 7.35 2.13
N TYR A 310 -16.63 7.45 1.68
CA TYR A 310 -17.50 6.29 1.48
C TYR A 310 -17.77 6.04 0.01
N ALA A 311 -17.60 4.80 -0.44
CA ALA A 311 -17.88 4.38 -1.80
C ALA A 311 -18.33 2.92 -1.87
N LYS A 312 -19.04 2.56 -2.95
CA LYS A 312 -19.27 1.15 -3.28
C LYS A 312 -17.96 0.47 -3.64
N ALA A 313 -17.85 -0.82 -3.34
CA ALA A 313 -16.68 -1.62 -3.69
C ALA A 313 -16.33 -1.48 -5.19
N SER A 314 -15.04 -1.53 -5.47
CA SER A 314 -14.44 -1.52 -6.81
C SER A 314 -13.98 -2.93 -7.19
N ALA A 315 -13.42 -3.11 -8.38
CA ALA A 315 -12.76 -4.35 -8.76
C ALA A 315 -11.50 -4.56 -7.90
N TYR A 316 -11.22 -5.81 -7.56
CA TYR A 316 -9.98 -6.17 -6.87
C TYR A 316 -8.84 -6.34 -7.88
N ALA A 317 -7.67 -5.88 -7.51
CA ALA A 317 -6.45 -6.20 -8.23
C ALA A 317 -6.03 -7.65 -7.93
N LEU A 318 -5.54 -8.36 -8.94
CA LEU A 318 -5.02 -9.72 -8.77
C LEU A 318 -3.72 -9.72 -7.96
N ARG A 319 -3.37 -10.90 -7.46
CA ARG A 319 -2.11 -11.18 -6.77
C ARG A 319 -1.40 -12.34 -7.45
N ARG A 320 -0.08 -12.26 -7.48
CA ARG A 320 0.78 -13.34 -7.97
C ARG A 320 0.55 -14.61 -7.15
N PRO A 321 0.54 -15.79 -7.76
CA PRO A 321 0.49 -17.07 -7.06
C PRO A 321 1.65 -17.20 -6.07
N ILE A 322 1.39 -17.74 -4.87
CA ILE A 322 2.39 -17.83 -3.80
C ILE A 322 3.52 -18.80 -4.12
N GLU A 323 3.25 -19.81 -4.96
CA GLU A 323 4.24 -20.80 -5.39
C GLU A 323 5.45 -20.18 -6.09
N GLY A 324 5.23 -19.09 -6.84
CA GLY A 324 6.28 -18.33 -7.51
C GLY A 324 6.96 -17.26 -6.63
N LEU A 325 6.51 -17.10 -5.38
CA LEU A 325 7.05 -16.12 -4.45
C LEU A 325 7.97 -16.73 -3.40
N ILE A 326 7.84 -18.03 -3.14
CA ILE A 326 8.72 -18.74 -2.20
C ILE A 326 9.97 -19.15 -2.95
N VAL A 327 11.13 -18.57 -2.56
CA VAL A 327 12.39 -18.72 -3.29
C VAL A 327 13.35 -19.73 -2.64
N ASP A 328 13.15 -20.06 -1.38
CA ASP A 328 13.98 -21.00 -0.63
C ASP A 328 13.24 -21.49 0.61
N GLU A 329 13.51 -22.75 1.00
CA GLU A 329 13.05 -23.34 2.27
C GLU A 329 14.31 -23.82 3.00
N GLY A 330 14.66 -23.18 4.12
CA GLY A 330 15.83 -23.49 4.92
C GLY A 330 15.74 -24.83 5.64
#